data_9e3b8ed9f2b78b12e8b14525a6317d3f
#
_entry.id   9e3b8ed9f2b78b12e8b14525a6317d3f
#
_cell.length_a   1.000
_cell.length_b   1.000
_cell.length_c   1.000
_cell.angle_alpha   90.00
_cell.angle_beta   90.00
_cell.angle_gamma   90.00
#
_symmetry.space_group_name_H-M   'P 1'
#
loop_
_entity.id
_entity.type
_entity.pdbx_description
1 polymer ?
#
loop_
_entity_poly.entity_id
_entity_poly.type
_entity_poly.pdbx_seq_one_letter_code
_entity_poly.pdbx_strand_id
1 'polypeptide(L)'
;MKALFISLLVLNLLSLSFSELCNPHDKKVLLQIKNHFGDPYLLASWLSDTDCCTSWNAVECDPTTNRIVSLRIFSGDLSGEIPAEVGDLPYLETLEFHKLTNITGPIPPSISNLIHLISLRLSRLNLTGPVPDSFSKLKNLRVLVLSFNSLSGSIPSSLALMPEIDILELDRNNLTGPIPESFGNFAGRVPGISLSHNQLSGKIPASLDNTDFRLIDFSRNKLEGDASMLFGPNKTSGSVDLSRNLLEFNLSKVVFPNTLTYLDVNHNKIFGSIPTQMTQLNYLSLNVSYNRLCGQIPQGGKLQTLDYTAYFHNRCLCGAPLASCK
;
A
#
# COMPACT_ATOMS: atom_id res chain seq x y z
N MET A 1 43.25 -24.73 -75.37
CA MET A 1 41.94 -24.65 -74.83
C MET A 1 42.05 -24.71 -73.27
N LYS A 2 41.92 -23.58 -72.60
CA LYS A 2 41.97 -23.51 -71.13
C LYS A 2 40.54 -23.37 -70.65
N ALA A 3 40.04 -24.38 -69.95
CA ALA A 3 38.72 -24.35 -69.33
C ALA A 3 38.81 -23.54 -68.02
N LEU A 4 38.03 -22.48 -67.93
CA LEU A 4 37.88 -21.67 -66.74
C LEU A 4 36.82 -22.32 -65.86
N PHE A 5 37.18 -22.88 -64.69
CA PHE A 5 36.30 -23.29 -63.67
C PHE A 5 35.88 -22.05 -62.86
N ILE A 6 34.61 -21.64 -63.03
CA ILE A 6 33.99 -20.64 -62.18
C ILE A 6 33.39 -21.38 -60.97
N SER A 7 34.08 -21.27 -59.84
CA SER A 7 33.54 -21.76 -58.55
C SER A 7 32.52 -20.76 -58.05
N LEU A 8 31.22 -21.10 -58.08
CA LEU A 8 30.16 -20.39 -57.44
C LEU A 8 30.26 -20.63 -55.92
N LEU A 9 30.86 -19.70 -55.21
CA LEU A 9 30.78 -19.65 -53.75
C LEU A 9 29.36 -19.17 -53.38
N VAL A 10 28.47 -20.12 -53.07
CA VAL A 10 27.18 -19.80 -52.45
C VAL A 10 27.48 -19.41 -51.01
N LEU A 11 27.57 -18.12 -50.73
CA LEU A 11 27.50 -17.60 -49.35
C LEU A 11 26.09 -17.90 -48.80
N ASN A 12 25.96 -18.98 -48.06
CA ASN A 12 24.85 -19.16 -47.14
C ASN A 12 25.00 -18.09 -46.08
N LEU A 13 24.30 -16.97 -46.25
CA LEU A 13 23.97 -16.05 -45.21
C LEU A 13 23.05 -16.82 -44.25
N LEU A 14 23.63 -17.53 -43.31
CA LEU A 14 22.94 -17.95 -42.11
C LEU A 14 22.53 -16.64 -41.41
N SER A 15 21.32 -16.17 -41.70
CA SER A 15 20.65 -15.24 -40.82
C SER A 15 20.56 -15.97 -39.49
N LEU A 16 21.41 -15.59 -38.55
CA LEU A 16 21.19 -15.89 -37.14
C LEU A 16 19.86 -15.23 -36.81
N SER A 17 18.75 -15.96 -37.06
CA SER A 17 17.49 -15.64 -36.43
C SER A 17 17.76 -15.88 -34.96
N PHE A 18 18.03 -14.83 -34.20
CA PHE A 18 17.90 -14.89 -32.76
C PHE A 18 16.47 -15.37 -32.51
N SER A 19 16.35 -16.60 -32.03
CA SER A 19 15.05 -17.12 -31.61
C SER A 19 14.52 -16.13 -30.59
N GLU A 20 13.34 -15.60 -30.87
CA GLU A 20 12.65 -14.73 -29.92
C GLU A 20 12.49 -15.49 -28.60
N LEU A 21 13.00 -14.94 -27.51
CA LEU A 21 12.89 -15.53 -26.17
C LEU A 21 11.50 -15.31 -25.60
N CYS A 22 10.95 -14.11 -25.84
CA CYS A 22 9.66 -13.72 -25.30
C CYS A 22 8.52 -14.69 -25.67
N ASN A 23 7.73 -15.11 -24.70
CA ASN A 23 6.56 -15.93 -24.98
C ASN A 23 5.58 -15.21 -25.92
N PRO A 24 5.18 -15.84 -27.06
CA PRO A 24 4.36 -15.16 -28.07
C PRO A 24 2.99 -14.70 -27.56
N HIS A 25 2.38 -15.42 -26.61
CA HIS A 25 1.11 -14.99 -25.99
C HIS A 25 1.33 -13.71 -25.19
N ASP A 26 2.33 -13.69 -24.31
CA ASP A 26 2.61 -12.55 -23.44
C ASP A 26 2.98 -11.31 -24.26
N LYS A 27 3.79 -11.49 -25.32
CA LYS A 27 4.12 -10.41 -26.26
C LYS A 27 2.89 -9.83 -26.92
N LYS A 28 1.97 -10.69 -27.39
CA LYS A 28 0.72 -10.26 -27.99
C LYS A 28 -0.11 -9.42 -27.01
N VAL A 29 -0.23 -9.86 -25.76
CA VAL A 29 -0.96 -9.15 -24.71
C VAL A 29 -0.34 -7.78 -24.45
N LEU A 30 1.00 -7.70 -24.33
CA LEU A 30 1.68 -6.42 -24.13
C LEU A 30 1.46 -5.45 -25.29
N LEU A 31 1.46 -5.94 -26.55
CA LEU A 31 1.15 -5.11 -27.72
C LEU A 31 -0.30 -4.64 -27.73
N GLN A 32 -1.24 -5.44 -27.23
CA GLN A 32 -2.63 -5.01 -27.04
C GLN A 32 -2.74 -3.91 -26.00
N ILE A 33 -2.03 -4.05 -24.85
CA ILE A 33 -1.94 -3.02 -23.81
C ILE A 33 -1.38 -1.72 -24.41
N LYS A 34 -0.27 -1.78 -25.17
CA LYS A 34 0.32 -0.61 -25.83
C LYS A 34 -0.67 0.07 -26.78
N ASN A 35 -1.35 -0.72 -27.61
CA ASN A 35 -2.33 -0.21 -28.57
C ASN A 35 -3.54 0.43 -27.87
N HIS A 36 -3.99 -0.14 -26.73
CA HIS A 36 -5.08 0.44 -25.91
C HIS A 36 -4.74 1.86 -25.45
N PHE A 37 -3.49 2.12 -25.12
CA PHE A 37 -2.99 3.45 -24.74
C PHE A 37 -2.64 4.35 -25.95
N GLY A 38 -2.92 3.93 -27.20
CA GLY A 38 -2.68 4.74 -28.39
C GLY A 38 -1.22 4.89 -28.79
N ASP A 39 -0.42 3.84 -28.63
CA ASP A 39 1.00 3.83 -28.96
C ASP A 39 1.83 4.94 -28.27
N PRO A 40 1.78 5.07 -26.95
CA PRO A 40 2.45 6.16 -26.25
C PRO A 40 3.97 6.06 -26.34
N TYR A 41 4.63 7.22 -26.35
CA TYR A 41 6.11 7.29 -26.38
C TYR A 41 6.76 6.53 -25.21
N LEU A 42 6.10 6.49 -24.07
CA LEU A 42 6.57 5.75 -22.89
C LEU A 42 6.78 4.25 -23.17
N LEU A 43 6.04 3.68 -24.11
CA LEU A 43 6.12 2.28 -24.55
C LEU A 43 6.76 2.16 -25.96
N ALA A 44 7.55 3.13 -26.39
CA ALA A 44 8.14 3.17 -27.73
C ALA A 44 9.07 1.97 -28.01
N SER A 45 9.71 1.41 -26.97
CA SER A 45 10.55 0.22 -27.10
C SER A 45 9.77 -1.07 -27.42
N TRP A 46 8.44 -1.08 -27.23
CA TRP A 46 7.61 -2.25 -27.48
C TRP A 46 7.30 -2.36 -28.98
N LEU A 47 8.21 -2.92 -29.74
CA LEU A 47 8.06 -3.11 -31.18
C LEU A 47 7.78 -4.57 -31.50
N SER A 48 6.90 -4.80 -32.47
CA SER A 48 6.46 -6.15 -32.84
C SER A 48 7.58 -7.05 -33.40
N ASP A 49 8.63 -6.43 -33.90
CA ASP A 49 9.81 -7.11 -34.49
C ASP A 49 11.00 -7.24 -33.53
N THR A 50 10.86 -6.82 -32.25
CA THR A 50 11.88 -6.94 -31.22
C THR A 50 11.45 -7.89 -30.11
N ASP A 51 12.40 -8.47 -29.39
CA ASP A 51 12.16 -9.40 -28.28
C ASP A 51 11.75 -8.65 -27.01
N CYS A 52 10.62 -9.02 -26.38
CA CYS A 52 10.09 -8.33 -25.22
C CYS A 52 10.93 -8.54 -23.96
N CYS A 53 11.65 -9.66 -23.85
CA CYS A 53 12.46 -9.96 -22.66
C CYS A 53 13.81 -9.25 -22.64
N THR A 54 14.32 -8.84 -23.81
CA THR A 54 15.65 -8.25 -23.94
C THR A 54 15.65 -6.77 -24.36
N SER A 55 14.56 -6.34 -25.03
CA SER A 55 14.55 -5.02 -25.70
C SER A 55 13.48 -4.06 -25.15
N TRP A 56 12.50 -4.54 -24.41
CA TRP A 56 11.39 -3.71 -23.98
C TRP A 56 11.61 -3.16 -22.57
N ASN A 57 11.43 -1.86 -22.42
CA ASN A 57 11.42 -1.22 -21.10
C ASN A 57 10.15 -1.59 -20.34
N ALA A 58 10.19 -1.47 -19.01
CA ALA A 58 9.07 -1.71 -18.11
C ALA A 58 8.61 -3.18 -17.99
N VAL A 59 9.28 -4.11 -18.63
CA VAL A 59 8.95 -5.54 -18.67
C VAL A 59 10.15 -6.37 -18.21
N GLU A 60 9.89 -7.41 -17.41
CA GLU A 60 10.90 -8.42 -17.04
C GLU A 60 10.32 -9.81 -17.27
N CYS A 61 11.16 -10.69 -17.82
CA CYS A 61 10.83 -12.09 -18.03
C CYS A 61 11.53 -12.99 -17.00
N ASP A 62 10.89 -14.10 -16.66
CA ASP A 62 11.57 -15.20 -15.99
C ASP A 62 12.62 -15.81 -16.93
N PRO A 63 13.88 -15.98 -16.51
CA PRO A 63 14.99 -16.38 -17.38
C PRO A 63 14.90 -17.84 -17.85
N THR A 64 14.05 -18.67 -17.23
CA THR A 64 13.91 -20.08 -17.55
C THR A 64 12.70 -20.36 -18.43
N THR A 65 11.61 -19.67 -18.19
CA THR A 65 10.33 -19.88 -18.88
C THR A 65 10.05 -18.85 -19.96
N ASN A 66 10.79 -17.74 -19.95
CA ASN A 66 10.58 -16.58 -20.83
C ASN A 66 9.16 -15.99 -20.77
N ARG A 67 8.46 -16.22 -19.64
CA ARG A 67 7.18 -15.63 -19.33
C ARG A 67 7.35 -14.26 -18.68
N ILE A 68 6.44 -13.36 -18.95
CA ILE A 68 6.41 -12.04 -18.28
C ILE A 68 6.06 -12.22 -16.81
N VAL A 69 6.98 -11.82 -15.93
CA VAL A 69 6.79 -11.86 -14.47
C VAL A 69 6.66 -10.47 -13.85
N SER A 70 7.08 -9.42 -14.57
CA SER A 70 7.02 -8.05 -14.05
C SER A 70 6.60 -7.07 -15.15
N LEU A 71 5.62 -6.22 -14.83
CA LEU A 71 5.21 -5.06 -15.62
C LEU A 71 5.17 -3.84 -14.71
N ARG A 72 6.14 -2.91 -14.90
CA ARG A 72 6.30 -1.72 -14.07
C ARG A 72 6.40 -0.46 -14.92
N ILE A 73 5.36 0.36 -14.88
CA ILE A 73 5.31 1.62 -15.63
C ILE A 73 5.31 2.79 -14.63
N PHE A 74 6.39 3.58 -14.70
CA PHE A 74 6.59 4.71 -13.79
C PHE A 74 6.61 6.03 -14.53
N SER A 75 5.97 7.02 -13.99
CA SER A 75 6.08 8.43 -14.36
C SER A 75 6.14 8.69 -15.86
N GLY A 76 5.16 9.31 -16.41
CA GLY A 76 5.14 9.65 -17.83
C GLY A 76 3.75 10.03 -18.30
N ASP A 77 3.66 10.31 -19.58
CA ASP A 77 2.39 10.62 -20.22
C ASP A 77 1.76 9.32 -20.75
N LEU A 78 0.92 8.74 -19.91
CA LEU A 78 0.09 7.59 -20.24
C LEU A 78 -1.32 7.91 -19.78
N SER A 79 -2.28 7.89 -20.71
CA SER A 79 -3.66 8.32 -20.45
C SER A 79 -4.68 7.26 -20.85
N GLY A 80 -5.82 7.27 -20.15
CA GLY A 80 -6.92 6.33 -20.37
C GLY A 80 -7.18 5.45 -19.14
N GLU A 81 -7.80 4.32 -19.33
CA GLU A 81 -8.06 3.33 -18.28
C GLU A 81 -7.02 2.21 -18.32
N ILE A 82 -6.83 1.52 -17.21
CA ILE A 82 -6.01 0.30 -17.19
C ILE A 82 -6.74 -0.76 -18.03
N PRO A 83 -6.14 -1.27 -19.11
CA PRO A 83 -6.81 -2.23 -19.98
C PRO A 83 -7.03 -3.58 -19.31
N ALA A 84 -8.16 -4.21 -19.60
CA ALA A 84 -8.50 -5.53 -19.04
C ALA A 84 -7.50 -6.63 -19.43
N GLU A 85 -6.83 -6.45 -20.55
CA GLU A 85 -5.80 -7.34 -21.09
C GLU A 85 -4.61 -7.54 -20.15
N VAL A 86 -4.39 -6.61 -19.19
CA VAL A 86 -3.38 -6.82 -18.14
C VAL A 86 -3.63 -8.14 -17.39
N GLY A 87 -4.89 -8.53 -17.20
CA GLY A 87 -5.27 -9.79 -16.57
C GLY A 87 -4.98 -11.05 -17.37
N ASP A 88 -4.51 -10.91 -18.62
CA ASP A 88 -4.19 -12.02 -19.52
C ASP A 88 -2.67 -12.38 -19.50
N LEU A 89 -1.91 -11.86 -18.52
CA LEU A 89 -0.51 -12.21 -18.26
C LEU A 89 -0.42 -13.24 -17.10
N PRO A 90 -0.64 -14.53 -17.34
CA PRO A 90 -0.93 -15.49 -16.27
C PRO A 90 0.21 -15.77 -15.30
N TYR A 91 1.44 -15.41 -15.64
CA TYR A 91 2.63 -15.60 -14.79
C TYR A 91 3.12 -14.32 -14.14
N LEU A 92 2.35 -13.22 -14.24
CA LEU A 92 2.74 -11.94 -13.68
C LEU A 92 2.79 -12.01 -12.15
N GLU A 93 3.94 -11.65 -11.58
CA GLU A 93 4.21 -11.57 -10.15
C GLU A 93 4.19 -10.13 -9.64
N THR A 94 4.57 -9.19 -10.50
CA THR A 94 4.60 -7.76 -10.16
C THR A 94 3.86 -6.94 -11.20
N LEU A 95 2.83 -6.20 -10.75
CA LEU A 95 2.14 -5.19 -11.54
C LEU A 95 2.26 -3.84 -10.84
N GLU A 96 2.90 -2.88 -11.47
CA GLU A 96 3.07 -1.55 -10.90
C GLU A 96 2.84 -0.44 -11.93
N PHE A 97 1.85 0.42 -11.64
CA PHE A 97 1.63 1.69 -12.31
C PHE A 97 1.73 2.79 -11.25
N HIS A 98 2.67 3.70 -11.43
CA HIS A 98 2.97 4.72 -10.42
C HIS A 98 3.21 6.10 -11.02
N LYS A 99 2.59 7.13 -10.44
CA LYS A 99 2.71 8.53 -10.92
C LYS A 99 2.31 8.72 -12.39
N LEU A 100 1.22 8.12 -12.80
CA LEU A 100 0.61 8.26 -14.12
C LEU A 100 -0.76 8.93 -13.94
N THR A 101 -0.75 10.23 -13.72
CA THR A 101 -1.94 11.00 -13.27
C THR A 101 -3.08 11.10 -14.30
N ASN A 102 -2.82 10.72 -15.54
CA ASN A 102 -3.82 10.67 -16.60
C ASN A 102 -4.46 9.28 -16.76
N ILE A 103 -4.03 8.29 -15.94
CA ILE A 103 -4.72 7.00 -15.82
C ILE A 103 -5.94 7.18 -14.93
N THR A 104 -7.11 6.86 -15.45
CA THR A 104 -8.43 7.07 -14.83
C THR A 104 -9.26 5.78 -14.84
N GLY A 105 -10.53 5.88 -14.49
CA GLY A 105 -11.47 4.76 -14.54
C GLY A 105 -11.32 3.77 -13.38
N PRO A 106 -12.07 2.68 -13.40
CA PRO A 106 -12.04 1.68 -12.35
C PRO A 106 -10.83 0.75 -12.46
N ILE A 107 -10.51 0.08 -11.36
CA ILE A 107 -9.55 -1.05 -11.40
C ILE A 107 -10.21 -2.21 -12.14
N PRO A 108 -9.60 -2.72 -13.24
CA PRO A 108 -10.22 -3.80 -14.00
C PRO A 108 -10.31 -5.09 -13.18
N PRO A 109 -11.49 -5.74 -13.12
CA PRO A 109 -11.67 -6.98 -12.38
C PRO A 109 -10.77 -8.15 -12.85
N SER A 110 -10.30 -8.09 -14.09
CA SER A 110 -9.39 -9.07 -14.68
C SER A 110 -8.05 -9.19 -13.97
N ILE A 111 -7.61 -8.15 -13.23
CA ILE A 111 -6.41 -8.23 -12.39
C ILE A 111 -6.52 -9.40 -11.39
N SER A 112 -7.71 -9.77 -10.95
CA SER A 112 -7.91 -10.92 -10.06
C SER A 112 -7.65 -12.30 -10.71
N ASN A 113 -7.40 -12.36 -12.03
CA ASN A 113 -6.97 -13.57 -12.73
C ASN A 113 -5.47 -13.85 -12.57
N LEU A 114 -4.70 -12.86 -12.11
CA LEU A 114 -3.25 -12.93 -11.93
C LEU A 114 -2.90 -13.70 -10.65
N ILE A 115 -3.16 -14.99 -10.63
CA ILE A 115 -3.04 -15.82 -9.41
C ILE A 115 -1.62 -15.98 -8.88
N HIS A 116 -0.60 -15.65 -9.68
CA HIS A 116 0.81 -15.62 -9.26
C HIS A 116 1.25 -14.26 -8.71
N LEU A 117 0.36 -13.26 -8.71
CA LEU A 117 0.72 -11.90 -8.31
C LEU A 117 1.16 -11.82 -6.85
N ILE A 118 2.34 -11.27 -6.63
CA ILE A 118 2.98 -11.04 -5.33
C ILE A 118 2.87 -9.56 -4.93
N SER A 119 2.98 -8.65 -5.91
CA SER A 119 2.92 -7.21 -5.69
C SER A 119 1.99 -6.52 -6.68
N LEU A 120 0.97 -5.85 -6.16
CA LEU A 120 0.08 -4.95 -6.90
C LEU A 120 0.21 -3.53 -6.37
N ARG A 121 0.76 -2.64 -7.19
CA ARG A 121 0.91 -1.21 -6.87
C ARG A 121 0.25 -0.36 -7.96
N LEU A 122 -0.88 0.24 -7.64
CA LEU A 122 -1.60 1.19 -8.50
C LEU A 122 -1.73 2.49 -7.72
N SER A 123 -0.68 3.31 -7.72
CA SER A 123 -0.60 4.46 -6.83
C SER A 123 -0.25 5.77 -7.53
N ARG A 124 -0.79 6.89 -7.01
CA ARG A 124 -0.64 8.22 -7.62
C ARG A 124 -1.15 8.25 -9.06
N LEU A 125 -2.33 7.65 -9.26
CA LEU A 125 -3.14 7.67 -10.46
C LEU A 125 -4.41 8.48 -10.19
N ASN A 126 -5.39 8.40 -11.09
CA ASN A 126 -6.74 8.95 -10.90
C ASN A 126 -7.82 7.86 -10.95
N LEU A 127 -7.52 6.69 -10.40
CA LEU A 127 -8.47 5.57 -10.38
C LEU A 127 -9.70 5.89 -9.54
N THR A 128 -10.86 5.43 -10.00
CA THR A 128 -12.17 5.66 -9.40
C THR A 128 -12.89 4.33 -9.13
N GLY A 129 -14.11 4.41 -8.56
CA GLY A 129 -14.89 3.21 -8.25
C GLY A 129 -14.39 2.45 -7.01
N PRO A 130 -14.93 1.26 -6.77
CA PRO A 130 -14.62 0.49 -5.57
C PRO A 130 -13.29 -0.27 -5.67
N VAL A 131 -12.72 -0.61 -4.52
CA VAL A 131 -11.68 -1.65 -4.43
C VAL A 131 -12.33 -2.99 -4.77
N PRO A 132 -11.78 -3.78 -5.71
CA PRO A 132 -12.40 -5.04 -6.12
C PRO A 132 -12.43 -6.09 -5.01
N ASP A 133 -13.60 -6.62 -4.68
CA ASP A 133 -13.79 -7.72 -3.72
C ASP A 133 -13.08 -9.01 -4.19
N SER A 134 -12.95 -9.18 -5.51
CA SER A 134 -12.27 -10.30 -6.14
C SER A 134 -10.77 -10.40 -5.87
N PHE A 135 -10.15 -9.38 -5.29
CA PHE A 135 -8.73 -9.44 -4.89
C PHE A 135 -8.45 -10.53 -3.85
N SER A 136 -9.46 -10.97 -3.12
CA SER A 136 -9.37 -12.15 -2.24
C SER A 136 -8.94 -13.46 -2.95
N LYS A 137 -9.01 -13.51 -4.30
CA LYS A 137 -8.50 -14.63 -5.11
C LYS A 137 -6.96 -14.63 -5.23
N LEU A 138 -6.30 -13.50 -5.02
CA LEU A 138 -4.86 -13.32 -5.15
C LEU A 138 -4.15 -13.90 -3.91
N LYS A 139 -4.04 -15.22 -3.84
CA LYS A 139 -3.55 -15.92 -2.63
C LYS A 139 -2.07 -15.74 -2.35
N ASN A 140 -1.27 -15.34 -3.36
CA ASN A 140 0.15 -15.08 -3.23
C ASN A 140 0.47 -13.59 -2.98
N LEU A 141 -0.56 -12.72 -2.96
CA LEU A 141 -0.35 -11.28 -2.86
C LEU A 141 0.18 -10.90 -1.47
N ARG A 142 1.35 -10.29 -1.48
CA ARG A 142 2.03 -9.77 -0.28
C ARG A 142 1.93 -8.26 -0.14
N VAL A 143 1.84 -7.56 -1.25
CA VAL A 143 1.82 -6.09 -1.28
C VAL A 143 0.63 -5.62 -2.09
N LEU A 144 -0.29 -4.91 -1.44
CA LEU A 144 -1.40 -4.21 -2.07
C LEU A 144 -1.31 -2.72 -1.76
N VAL A 145 -0.94 -1.91 -2.74
CA VAL A 145 -0.82 -0.45 -2.63
C VAL A 145 -1.72 0.22 -3.65
N LEU A 146 -2.78 0.85 -3.17
CA LEU A 146 -3.74 1.61 -3.98
C LEU A 146 -3.79 3.09 -3.56
N SER A 147 -2.76 3.56 -2.88
CA SER A 147 -2.67 4.90 -2.29
C SER A 147 -2.70 6.03 -3.32
N PHE A 148 -3.22 7.21 -2.92
CA PHE A 148 -3.27 8.40 -3.77
C PHE A 148 -4.07 8.18 -5.05
N ASN A 149 -5.33 7.81 -4.91
CA ASN A 149 -6.31 7.67 -5.98
C ASN A 149 -7.63 8.35 -5.58
N SER A 150 -8.69 8.11 -6.34
CA SER A 150 -10.05 8.57 -6.08
C SER A 150 -11.02 7.40 -5.83
N LEU A 151 -10.50 6.27 -5.31
CA LEU A 151 -11.30 5.08 -5.03
C LEU A 151 -12.37 5.37 -3.98
N SER A 152 -13.54 4.77 -4.13
CA SER A 152 -14.74 5.07 -3.33
C SER A 152 -15.44 3.78 -2.86
N GLY A 153 -16.51 3.95 -2.09
CA GLY A 153 -17.23 2.81 -1.49
C GLY A 153 -16.54 2.30 -0.22
N SER A 154 -16.96 1.14 0.25
CA SER A 154 -16.43 0.53 1.47
C SER A 154 -15.18 -0.31 1.19
N ILE A 155 -14.36 -0.50 2.22
CA ILE A 155 -13.25 -1.45 2.17
C ILE A 155 -13.83 -2.87 2.12
N PRO A 156 -13.45 -3.72 1.14
CA PRO A 156 -13.94 -5.09 1.07
C PRO A 156 -13.49 -5.94 2.27
N SER A 157 -14.43 -6.58 2.93
CA SER A 157 -14.16 -7.49 4.05
C SER A 157 -13.34 -8.72 3.63
N SER A 158 -13.42 -9.09 2.36
CA SER A 158 -12.70 -10.20 1.74
C SER A 158 -11.18 -10.00 1.66
N LEU A 159 -10.67 -8.77 1.81
CA LEU A 159 -9.22 -8.53 1.87
C LEU A 159 -8.55 -9.27 3.04
N ALA A 160 -9.27 -9.54 4.12
CA ALA A 160 -8.77 -10.36 5.24
C ALA A 160 -8.55 -11.84 4.86
N LEU A 161 -9.05 -12.30 3.71
CA LEU A 161 -8.89 -13.67 3.21
C LEU A 161 -7.61 -13.89 2.40
N MET A 162 -6.75 -12.87 2.28
CA MET A 162 -5.45 -12.96 1.63
C MET A 162 -4.40 -13.44 2.64
N PRO A 163 -3.87 -14.68 2.52
CA PRO A 163 -3.07 -15.28 3.58
C PRO A 163 -1.63 -14.74 3.67
N GLU A 164 -1.12 -14.20 2.56
CA GLU A 164 0.28 -13.75 2.47
C GLU A 164 0.42 -12.24 2.55
N ILE A 165 -0.66 -11.49 2.80
CA ILE A 165 -0.60 -10.03 2.79
C ILE A 165 0.32 -9.47 3.91
N ASP A 166 1.34 -8.73 3.53
CA ASP A 166 2.29 -8.06 4.42
C ASP A 166 2.08 -6.54 4.49
N ILE A 167 1.58 -5.95 3.39
CA ILE A 167 1.39 -4.50 3.25
C ILE A 167 0.02 -4.25 2.61
N LEU A 168 -0.82 -3.48 3.29
CA LEU A 168 -2.12 -3.03 2.82
C LEU A 168 -2.22 -1.50 2.92
N GLU A 169 -2.01 -0.81 1.81
CA GLU A 169 -2.06 0.65 1.75
C GLU A 169 -3.21 1.12 0.85
N LEU A 170 -4.23 1.70 1.46
CA LEU A 170 -5.41 2.28 0.81
C LEU A 170 -5.56 3.77 1.12
N ASP A 171 -4.52 4.38 1.67
CA ASP A 171 -4.53 5.77 2.10
C ASP A 171 -4.75 6.76 0.95
N ARG A 172 -5.23 7.96 1.29
CA ARG A 172 -5.46 9.06 0.33
C ARG A 172 -6.36 8.62 -0.83
N ASN A 173 -7.58 8.23 -0.45
CA ASN A 173 -8.67 7.86 -1.33
C ASN A 173 -9.99 8.50 -0.81
N ASN A 174 -11.12 8.14 -1.42
CA ASN A 174 -12.47 8.57 -1.02
C ASN A 174 -13.27 7.42 -0.37
N LEU A 175 -12.59 6.46 0.28
CA LEU A 175 -13.23 5.30 0.89
C LEU A 175 -14.11 5.72 2.08
N THR A 176 -15.24 5.04 2.23
CA THR A 176 -16.30 5.35 3.21
C THR A 176 -16.69 4.11 4.02
N GLY A 177 -17.56 4.30 5.00
CA GLY A 177 -18.06 3.20 5.85
C GLY A 177 -17.06 2.79 6.94
N PRO A 178 -17.32 1.69 7.65
CA PRO A 178 -16.50 1.23 8.75
C PRO A 178 -15.25 0.47 8.27
N ILE A 179 -14.26 0.35 9.15
CA ILE A 179 -13.21 -0.66 9.01
C ILE A 179 -13.86 -2.04 9.15
N PRO A 180 -13.59 -3.01 8.26
CA PRO A 180 -14.23 -4.32 8.32
C PRO A 180 -13.92 -5.09 9.60
N GLU A 181 -14.94 -5.70 10.22
CA GLU A 181 -14.77 -6.60 11.38
C GLU A 181 -13.82 -7.78 11.08
N SER A 182 -13.80 -8.24 9.82
CA SER A 182 -12.90 -9.31 9.37
C SER A 182 -11.42 -8.99 9.54
N PHE A 183 -11.04 -7.70 9.65
CA PHE A 183 -9.64 -7.30 9.87
C PHE A 183 -9.13 -7.68 11.27
N GLY A 184 -10.00 -8.09 12.17
CA GLY A 184 -9.64 -8.76 13.42
C GLY A 184 -9.22 -10.23 13.26
N ASN A 185 -9.33 -10.78 12.04
CA ASN A 185 -9.05 -12.20 11.78
C ASN A 185 -8.52 -12.41 10.35
N PHE A 186 -7.32 -11.93 10.10
CA PHE A 186 -6.64 -12.21 8.83
C PHE A 186 -6.36 -13.72 8.68
N ALA A 187 -6.54 -14.23 7.45
CA ALA A 187 -6.41 -15.68 7.16
C ALA A 187 -4.98 -16.22 7.36
N GLY A 188 -3.99 -15.35 7.46
CA GLY A 188 -2.58 -15.72 7.62
C GLY A 188 -1.79 -14.63 8.31
N ARG A 189 -0.96 -13.90 7.56
CA ARG A 189 -0.16 -12.80 8.10
C ARG A 189 -1.00 -11.59 8.43
N VAL A 190 -0.55 -10.82 9.41
CA VAL A 190 -1.14 -9.52 9.75
C VAL A 190 -0.33 -8.43 9.06
N PRO A 191 -0.92 -7.65 8.15
CA PRO A 191 -0.20 -6.64 7.40
C PRO A 191 0.18 -5.42 8.26
N GLY A 192 1.19 -4.66 7.81
CA GLY A 192 1.22 -3.23 8.08
C GLY A 192 0.06 -2.57 7.32
N ILE A 193 -0.74 -1.74 7.99
CA ILE A 193 -1.98 -1.21 7.42
C ILE A 193 -2.01 0.32 7.42
N SER A 194 -2.27 0.91 6.25
CA SER A 194 -2.54 2.35 6.10
C SER A 194 -3.88 2.59 5.41
N LEU A 195 -4.79 3.23 6.15
CA LEU A 195 -6.13 3.64 5.70
C LEU A 195 -6.32 5.16 5.80
N SER A 196 -5.24 5.90 6.02
CA SER A 196 -5.29 7.32 6.33
C SER A 196 -5.85 8.18 5.21
N HIS A 197 -6.27 9.41 5.53
CA HIS A 197 -6.80 10.36 4.54
C HIS A 197 -7.91 9.74 3.67
N ASN A 198 -8.94 9.20 4.32
CA ASN A 198 -10.16 8.70 3.73
C ASN A 198 -11.39 9.32 4.42
N GLN A 199 -12.56 8.77 4.19
CA GLN A 199 -13.81 9.18 4.83
C GLN A 199 -14.41 8.04 5.68
N LEU A 200 -13.55 7.16 6.20
CA LEU A 200 -13.97 6.04 7.03
C LEU A 200 -14.64 6.55 8.32
N SER A 201 -15.68 5.87 8.78
CA SER A 201 -16.51 6.29 9.89
C SER A 201 -16.95 5.12 10.76
N GLY A 202 -17.59 5.43 11.87
CA GLY A 202 -18.01 4.43 12.86
C GLY A 202 -16.86 4.04 13.78
N LYS A 203 -17.10 3.01 14.58
CA LYS A 203 -16.15 2.54 15.58
C LYS A 203 -15.05 1.68 14.94
N ILE A 204 -13.87 1.73 15.53
CA ILE A 204 -12.85 0.73 15.25
C ILE A 204 -13.36 -0.62 15.78
N PRO A 205 -13.34 -1.69 14.96
CA PRO A 205 -13.85 -2.99 15.36
C PRO A 205 -13.17 -3.54 16.60
N ALA A 206 -13.94 -4.01 17.57
CA ALA A 206 -13.39 -4.64 18.78
C ALA A 206 -12.59 -5.92 18.45
N SER A 207 -12.92 -6.57 17.35
CA SER A 207 -12.19 -7.74 16.84
C SER A 207 -10.69 -7.47 16.58
N LEU A 208 -10.29 -6.20 16.37
CA LEU A 208 -8.88 -5.82 16.17
C LEU A 208 -8.04 -6.05 17.42
N ASP A 209 -8.64 -6.28 18.59
CA ASP A 209 -7.92 -6.73 19.79
C ASP A 209 -7.18 -8.07 19.55
N ASN A 210 -7.72 -8.93 18.71
CA ASN A 210 -7.11 -10.22 18.35
C ASN A 210 -5.94 -10.10 17.36
N THR A 211 -5.68 -8.90 16.84
CA THR A 211 -4.75 -8.68 15.72
C THR A 211 -3.54 -7.87 16.20
N ASP A 212 -2.35 -8.31 15.83
CA ASP A 212 -1.09 -7.64 16.18
C ASP A 212 -0.46 -6.97 14.95
N PHE A 213 -0.93 -5.77 14.63
CA PHE A 213 -0.40 -4.96 13.54
C PHE A 213 0.95 -4.35 13.92
N ARG A 214 1.95 -4.48 13.06
CA ARG A 214 3.24 -3.83 13.25
C ARG A 214 3.21 -2.33 12.95
N LEU A 215 2.38 -1.91 12.03
CA LEU A 215 2.15 -0.52 11.63
C LEU A 215 0.65 -0.29 11.46
N ILE A 216 0.14 0.80 12.06
CA ILE A 216 -1.23 1.25 11.94
C ILE A 216 -1.22 2.74 11.56
N ASP A 217 -1.80 3.09 10.43
CA ASP A 217 -2.14 4.47 10.10
C ASP A 217 -3.63 4.58 9.72
N PHE A 218 -4.45 5.01 10.66
CA PHE A 218 -5.87 5.31 10.46
C PHE A 218 -6.16 6.80 10.52
N SER A 219 -5.14 7.63 10.47
CA SER A 219 -5.25 9.08 10.63
C SER A 219 -6.14 9.74 9.58
N ARG A 220 -6.67 10.92 9.91
CA ARG A 220 -7.46 11.75 9.00
C ARG A 220 -8.65 11.00 8.39
N ASN A 221 -9.51 10.51 9.28
CA ASN A 221 -10.78 9.87 8.99
C ASN A 221 -11.89 10.45 9.90
N LYS A 222 -13.03 9.79 9.96
CA LYS A 222 -14.15 10.14 10.84
C LYS A 222 -14.44 9.02 11.86
N LEU A 223 -13.39 8.26 12.24
CA LEU A 223 -13.50 7.13 13.19
C LEU A 223 -13.81 7.65 14.59
N GLU A 224 -14.65 6.92 15.32
CA GLU A 224 -15.15 7.33 16.64
C GLU A 224 -15.05 6.20 17.68
N GLY A 225 -15.33 6.55 18.93
CA GLY A 225 -15.37 5.59 20.04
C GLY A 225 -13.98 5.20 20.54
N ASP A 226 -13.90 4.01 21.10
CA ASP A 226 -12.69 3.48 21.75
C ASP A 226 -11.71 2.89 20.74
N ALA A 227 -10.44 3.20 20.90
CA ALA A 227 -9.33 2.63 20.15
C ALA A 227 -8.30 1.92 21.04
N SER A 228 -8.58 1.78 22.34
CA SER A 228 -7.64 1.22 23.32
C SER A 228 -7.25 -0.23 23.03
N MET A 229 -8.13 -0.99 22.32
CA MET A 229 -7.87 -2.37 21.92
C MET A 229 -6.71 -2.53 20.92
N LEU A 230 -6.30 -1.45 20.25
CA LEU A 230 -5.14 -1.47 19.36
C LEU A 230 -3.81 -1.56 20.12
N PHE A 231 -3.83 -1.32 21.43
CA PHE A 231 -2.67 -1.34 22.31
C PHE A 231 -2.73 -2.54 23.25
N GLY A 232 -1.61 -2.89 23.83
CA GLY A 232 -1.50 -3.97 24.83
C GLY A 232 -0.06 -4.37 25.07
N PRO A 233 0.24 -5.00 26.22
CA PRO A 233 1.60 -5.38 26.59
C PRO A 233 2.21 -6.45 25.67
N ASN A 234 1.36 -7.24 25.01
CA ASN A 234 1.75 -8.34 24.12
C ASN A 234 1.71 -7.96 22.63
N LYS A 235 1.33 -6.72 22.30
CA LYS A 235 1.36 -6.21 20.93
C LYS A 235 2.80 -5.87 20.52
N THR A 236 3.06 -5.92 19.21
CA THR A 236 4.38 -5.58 18.63
C THR A 236 4.36 -4.30 17.80
N SER A 237 3.28 -3.55 17.86
CA SER A 237 3.10 -2.30 17.11
C SER A 237 4.24 -1.33 17.40
N GLY A 238 5.01 -1.01 16.35
CA GLY A 238 6.10 -0.03 16.43
C GLY A 238 5.65 1.39 16.07
N SER A 239 4.62 1.53 15.25
CA SER A 239 4.11 2.82 14.74
C SER A 239 2.59 2.82 14.72
N VAL A 240 1.98 3.81 15.39
CA VAL A 240 0.53 3.99 15.45
C VAL A 240 0.19 5.47 15.23
N ASP A 241 -0.53 5.74 14.14
CA ASP A 241 -1.13 7.05 13.85
C ASP A 241 -2.65 6.93 13.80
N LEU A 242 -3.32 7.54 14.78
CA LEU A 242 -4.77 7.66 14.88
C LEU A 242 -5.22 9.13 14.84
N SER A 243 -4.33 10.03 14.47
CA SER A 243 -4.56 11.47 14.53
C SER A 243 -5.73 11.91 13.64
N ARG A 244 -6.34 13.03 14.01
CA ARG A 244 -7.41 13.68 13.23
C ARG A 244 -8.60 12.75 12.96
N ASN A 245 -9.19 12.27 14.06
CA ASN A 245 -10.39 11.45 14.10
C ASN A 245 -11.36 11.98 15.19
N LEU A 246 -12.37 11.21 15.54
CA LEU A 246 -13.35 11.53 16.60
C LEU A 246 -13.24 10.55 17.78
N LEU A 247 -12.08 9.91 17.96
CA LEU A 247 -11.84 8.85 18.95
C LEU A 247 -11.96 9.40 20.37
N GLU A 248 -12.60 8.63 21.24
CA GLU A 248 -12.88 9.00 22.63
C GLU A 248 -12.65 7.80 23.57
N PHE A 249 -11.54 7.80 24.28
CA PHE A 249 -11.19 6.76 25.26
C PHE A 249 -10.27 7.32 26.36
N ASN A 250 -10.12 6.56 27.44
CA ASN A 250 -9.31 6.97 28.59
C ASN A 250 -7.85 6.51 28.40
N LEU A 251 -6.95 7.44 28.07
CA LEU A 251 -5.54 7.14 27.84
C LEU A 251 -4.84 6.57 29.09
N SER A 252 -5.26 6.97 30.31
CA SER A 252 -4.65 6.49 31.54
C SER A 252 -4.87 5.00 31.83
N LYS A 253 -5.77 4.34 31.08
CA LYS A 253 -6.03 2.90 31.17
C LYS A 253 -5.35 2.08 30.09
N VAL A 254 -4.67 2.74 29.15
CA VAL A 254 -3.98 2.08 28.05
C VAL A 254 -2.62 1.57 28.51
N VAL A 255 -2.32 0.32 28.18
CA VAL A 255 -0.98 -0.26 28.31
C VAL A 255 -0.36 -0.33 26.93
N PHE A 256 0.75 0.36 26.74
CA PHE A 256 1.42 0.42 25.44
C PHE A 256 2.44 -0.70 25.28
N PRO A 257 2.63 -1.24 24.07
CA PRO A 257 3.68 -2.24 23.82
C PRO A 257 5.07 -1.58 23.95
N ASN A 258 6.04 -2.34 24.45
CA ASN A 258 7.41 -1.84 24.62
C ASN A 258 8.13 -1.54 23.27
N THR A 259 7.61 -2.07 22.18
CA THR A 259 8.10 -1.86 20.81
C THR A 259 7.66 -0.53 20.20
N LEU A 260 6.72 0.18 20.85
CA LEU A 260 6.15 1.42 20.30
C LEU A 260 7.20 2.53 20.26
N THR A 261 7.48 3.03 19.07
CA THR A 261 8.45 4.11 18.81
C THR A 261 7.82 5.39 18.23
N TYR A 262 6.65 5.25 17.64
CA TYR A 262 5.87 6.37 17.08
C TYR A 262 4.43 6.28 17.55
N LEU A 263 3.91 7.35 18.13
CA LEU A 263 2.51 7.49 18.51
C LEU A 263 2.00 8.89 18.17
N ASP A 264 1.07 8.99 17.26
CA ASP A 264 0.32 10.20 17.02
C ASP A 264 -1.18 9.97 17.22
N VAL A 265 -1.75 10.60 18.21
CA VAL A 265 -3.18 10.58 18.53
C VAL A 265 -3.80 11.97 18.59
N ASN A 266 -3.11 12.97 17.99
CA ASN A 266 -3.56 14.35 18.03
C ASN A 266 -4.93 14.56 17.39
N HIS A 267 -5.59 15.66 17.73
CA HIS A 267 -6.91 16.04 17.19
C HIS A 267 -7.94 14.91 17.31
N ASN A 268 -8.21 14.52 18.57
CA ASN A 268 -9.26 13.56 18.96
C ASN A 268 -10.02 14.08 20.20
N LYS A 269 -10.79 13.22 20.84
CA LYS A 269 -11.51 13.50 22.09
C LYS A 269 -10.98 12.68 23.28
N ILE A 270 -9.72 12.24 23.20
CA ILE A 270 -9.06 11.36 24.16
C ILE A 270 -8.92 12.08 25.50
N PHE A 271 -9.25 11.40 26.59
CA PHE A 271 -9.25 11.95 27.93
C PHE A 271 -8.43 11.11 28.93
N GLY A 272 -8.43 11.52 30.21
CA GLY A 272 -7.60 10.92 31.25
C GLY A 272 -6.24 11.59 31.34
N SER A 273 -5.24 10.90 31.85
CA SER A 273 -3.86 11.38 31.98
C SER A 273 -2.89 10.59 31.12
N ILE A 274 -1.70 11.14 30.89
CA ILE A 274 -0.61 10.41 30.25
C ILE A 274 -0.14 9.33 31.23
N PRO A 275 -0.10 8.02 30.84
CA PRO A 275 0.33 6.96 31.72
C PRO A 275 1.82 7.07 32.09
N THR A 276 2.18 6.78 33.34
CA THR A 276 3.58 6.79 33.79
C THR A 276 4.46 5.78 33.04
N GLN A 277 3.88 4.67 32.55
CA GLN A 277 4.56 3.71 31.69
C GLN A 277 5.23 4.36 30.48
N MET A 278 4.67 5.46 29.95
CA MET A 278 5.25 6.15 28.80
C MET A 278 6.66 6.69 29.03
N THR A 279 7.08 6.86 30.30
CA THR A 279 8.47 7.23 30.63
C THR A 279 9.49 6.13 30.31
N GLN A 280 9.02 4.90 30.15
CA GLN A 280 9.87 3.73 29.89
C GLN A 280 9.99 3.43 28.39
N LEU A 281 9.20 4.11 27.53
CA LEU A 281 9.20 3.89 26.10
C LEU A 281 10.24 4.77 25.39
N ASN A 282 10.93 4.21 24.41
CA ASN A 282 11.92 4.91 23.60
C ASN A 282 11.27 5.52 22.35
N TYR A 283 10.46 6.57 22.53
CA TYR A 283 9.83 7.25 21.41
C TYR A 283 10.82 7.95 20.51
N LEU A 284 10.63 7.80 19.21
CA LEU A 284 11.17 8.72 18.20
C LEU A 284 10.25 9.93 18.07
N SER A 285 8.93 9.73 18.18
CA SER A 285 7.92 10.78 18.08
C SER A 285 6.68 10.43 18.92
N LEU A 286 6.15 11.46 19.63
CA LEU A 286 4.88 11.39 20.34
C LEU A 286 4.11 12.69 20.08
N ASN A 287 2.82 12.58 19.76
CA ASN A 287 1.92 13.73 19.68
C ASN A 287 0.55 13.38 20.27
N VAL A 288 0.22 13.99 21.39
CA VAL A 288 -1.07 13.87 22.08
C VAL A 288 -1.84 15.20 22.14
N SER A 289 -1.40 16.19 21.35
CA SER A 289 -2.01 17.53 21.33
C SER A 289 -3.46 17.52 20.83
N TYR A 290 -4.17 18.61 21.07
CA TYR A 290 -5.57 18.76 20.64
C TYR A 290 -6.48 17.59 21.07
N ASN A 291 -6.49 17.32 22.38
CA ASN A 291 -7.31 16.29 23.04
C ASN A 291 -7.98 16.85 24.31
N ARG A 292 -8.49 15.98 25.18
CA ARG A 292 -9.12 16.33 26.46
C ARG A 292 -8.33 15.81 27.66
N LEU A 293 -7.01 15.61 27.50
CA LEU A 293 -6.15 15.08 28.54
C LEU A 293 -5.98 16.09 29.69
N CYS A 294 -5.76 15.57 30.90
CA CYS A 294 -5.60 16.34 32.13
C CYS A 294 -4.58 15.69 33.06
N GLY A 295 -4.00 16.50 33.96
CA GLY A 295 -3.03 16.05 34.95
C GLY A 295 -1.59 16.38 34.56
N GLN A 296 -0.67 16.02 35.45
CA GLN A 296 0.75 16.30 35.27
C GLN A 296 1.33 15.34 34.23
N ILE A 297 2.17 15.86 33.33
CA ILE A 297 3.01 15.06 32.44
C ILE A 297 4.00 14.28 33.31
N PRO A 298 4.04 12.93 33.22
CA PRO A 298 4.94 12.12 34.03
C PRO A 298 6.40 12.52 33.84
N GLN A 299 7.15 12.60 34.95
CA GLN A 299 8.56 12.94 34.92
C GLN A 299 9.41 11.72 34.58
N GLY A 300 10.29 11.84 33.61
CA GLY A 300 11.22 10.79 33.19
C GLY A 300 11.13 10.42 31.72
N GLY A 301 12.03 9.55 31.29
CA GLY A 301 12.17 9.16 29.90
C GLY A 301 12.43 10.33 28.96
N LYS A 302 11.79 10.34 27.81
CA LYS A 302 11.91 11.40 26.80
C LYS A 302 10.77 12.43 26.85
N LEU A 303 9.79 12.29 27.75
CA LEU A 303 8.60 13.13 27.73
C LEU A 303 8.91 14.63 27.91
N GLN A 304 9.93 15.00 28.67
CA GLN A 304 10.34 16.39 28.87
C GLN A 304 11.22 16.94 27.74
N THR A 305 11.76 16.07 26.86
CA THR A 305 12.63 16.49 25.73
C THR A 305 11.85 16.73 24.44
N LEU A 306 10.59 16.35 24.41
CA LEU A 306 9.70 16.61 23.28
C LEU A 306 9.27 18.08 23.28
N ASP A 307 9.02 18.61 22.08
CA ASP A 307 8.52 19.98 21.94
C ASP A 307 7.13 20.12 22.61
N TYR A 308 6.87 21.29 23.22
CA TYR A 308 5.62 21.55 23.91
C TYR A 308 4.39 21.38 22.99
N THR A 309 4.56 21.54 21.68
CA THR A 309 3.49 21.34 20.70
C THR A 309 2.94 19.90 20.66
N ALA A 310 3.72 18.93 21.12
CA ALA A 310 3.25 17.55 21.27
C ALA A 310 2.14 17.39 22.34
N TYR A 311 1.99 18.35 23.23
CA TYR A 311 1.09 18.29 24.40
C TYR A 311 0.04 19.38 24.45
N PHE A 312 0.21 20.48 23.72
CA PHE A 312 -0.64 21.67 23.85
C PHE A 312 -2.09 21.42 23.43
N HIS A 313 -2.97 22.37 23.70
CA HIS A 313 -4.40 22.25 23.41
C HIS A 313 -5.08 20.99 24.00
N ASN A 314 -4.74 20.69 25.25
CA ASN A 314 -5.43 19.74 26.07
C ASN A 314 -6.28 20.44 27.15
N ARG A 315 -7.15 19.70 27.83
CA ARG A 315 -8.07 20.28 28.81
C ARG A 315 -7.36 20.90 30.01
N CYS A 316 -6.40 20.18 30.60
CA CYS A 316 -5.66 20.59 31.79
C CYS A 316 -4.34 19.82 31.99
N LEU A 317 -3.62 19.49 30.91
CA LEU A 317 -2.24 19.00 31.02
C LEU A 317 -1.33 20.10 31.54
N CYS A 318 -0.40 19.74 32.41
CA CYS A 318 0.54 20.64 33.04
C CYS A 318 1.89 19.96 33.35
N GLY A 319 2.89 20.72 33.78
CA GLY A 319 4.24 20.21 34.02
C GLY A 319 5.09 20.20 32.75
N ALA A 320 6.40 20.21 32.88
CA ALA A 320 7.33 20.33 31.76
C ALA A 320 7.04 19.28 30.65
N PRO A 321 7.09 19.71 29.34
CA PRO A 321 7.50 21.02 28.83
C PRO A 321 6.41 22.11 28.86
N LEU A 322 5.21 21.83 29.37
CA LEU A 322 4.15 22.80 29.59
C LEU A 322 4.38 23.58 30.90
N ALA A 323 3.51 24.57 31.19
CA ALA A 323 3.52 25.30 32.43
C ALA A 323 3.32 24.41 33.67
N SER A 324 3.86 24.85 34.81
CA SER A 324 3.70 24.16 36.09
C SER A 324 2.22 23.91 36.45
N CYS A 325 1.92 22.79 37.09
CA CYS A 325 0.61 22.53 37.64
C CYS A 325 0.26 23.50 38.73
N LYS A 326 -0.94 24.03 38.71
CA LYS A 326 -1.50 24.90 39.76
C LYS A 326 -1.97 24.09 40.97
#